data_7aa4d8c3dcd62bdbe26c24dfcba97432
#
_entry.id   7aa4d8c3dcd62bdbe26c24dfcba97432
#
_cell.length_a   1.000
_cell.length_b   1.000
_cell.length_c   1.000
_cell.angle_alpha   90.00
_cell.angle_beta   90.00
_cell.angle_gamma   90.00
#
_symmetry.space_group_name_H-M   'P 1'
#
loop_
_entity.id
_entity.type
_entity.pdbx_description
1 polymer ?
#
loop_
_entity_poly.entity_id
_entity_poly.type
_entity_poly.pdbx_seq_one_letter_code
_entity_poly.pdbx_strand_id
1 'polypeptide(L)'
;MLNNQRDAGCGVCWKKEDRGYSSLRQHSNEIYKEHIDSIKSNSIQEQPYYLDLRLGNLCNLKCRMCVSDWSSQIASEIIDNPNEDWIDTPNQKIIELDNNSWNLLDKWIPFVRRVFMTGGEPTIIKRNLDYINR
;
A
#
# COMPACT_ATOMS: atom_id res chain seq x y z
N MET A 1 9.86 -20.15 3.92
CA MET A 1 10.99 -19.61 3.32
C MET A 1 12.22 -19.62 4.22
N LEU A 2 12.12 -19.31 5.50
CA LEU A 2 13.24 -19.51 6.42
C LEU A 2 13.73 -20.98 6.47
N ASN A 3 12.85 -21.92 6.20
CA ASN A 3 13.13 -23.37 6.20
C ASN A 3 13.33 -23.95 4.78
N ASN A 4 13.69 -23.15 3.79
CA ASN A 4 13.83 -23.52 2.38
C ASN A 4 12.58 -24.17 1.72
N GLN A 5 11.42 -24.07 2.37
CA GLN A 5 10.17 -24.57 1.80
C GLN A 5 9.55 -23.51 0.88
N ARG A 6 9.02 -23.96 -0.25
CA ARG A 6 8.27 -23.12 -1.19
C ARG A 6 6.84 -22.99 -0.71
N ASP A 7 6.46 -21.79 -0.28
CA ASP A 7 5.09 -21.49 0.10
C ASP A 7 4.18 -21.39 -1.13
N ALA A 8 2.98 -21.96 -1.05
CA ALA A 8 2.00 -21.94 -2.16
C ALA A 8 1.55 -20.53 -2.52
N GLY A 9 1.44 -19.61 -1.54
CA GLY A 9 1.09 -18.21 -1.75
C GLY A 9 2.10 -17.44 -2.60
N CYS A 10 3.33 -17.94 -2.71
CA CYS A 10 4.40 -17.35 -3.53
C CYS A 10 4.54 -18.00 -4.93
N GLY A 11 3.54 -18.73 -5.38
CA GLY A 11 3.59 -19.53 -6.63
C GLY A 11 3.95 -18.71 -7.87
N VAL A 12 3.52 -17.45 -7.96
CA VAL A 12 3.87 -16.55 -9.08
C VAL A 12 5.38 -16.25 -9.11
N CYS A 13 5.97 -16.01 -7.94
CA CYS A 13 7.41 -15.77 -7.82
C CYS A 13 8.21 -17.03 -8.19
N TRP A 14 7.80 -18.19 -7.67
CA TRP A 14 8.45 -19.46 -7.98
C TRP A 14 8.42 -19.80 -9.46
N LYS A 15 7.28 -19.62 -10.14
CA LYS A 15 7.15 -19.83 -11.58
C LYS A 15 8.08 -18.93 -12.41
N LYS A 16 8.30 -17.68 -11.97
CA LYS A 16 9.27 -16.78 -12.61
C LYS A 16 10.70 -17.27 -12.43
N GLU A 17 11.05 -17.62 -11.20
CA GLU A 17 12.40 -18.07 -10.83
C GLU A 17 12.77 -19.39 -11.52
N ASP A 18 11.83 -20.33 -11.62
CA ASP A 18 12.02 -21.62 -12.34
C ASP A 18 12.26 -21.41 -13.85
N ARG A 19 11.83 -20.28 -14.41
CA ARG A 19 12.08 -19.88 -15.80
C ARG A 19 13.35 -19.02 -15.97
N GLY A 20 14.13 -18.81 -14.90
CA GLY A 20 15.34 -17.99 -14.92
C GLY A 20 15.11 -16.48 -14.86
N TYR A 21 13.88 -16.02 -14.57
CA TYR A 21 13.58 -14.60 -14.42
C TYR A 21 13.65 -14.15 -12.96
N SER A 22 14.03 -12.88 -12.76
CA SER A 22 13.98 -12.26 -11.44
C SER A 22 12.53 -12.09 -10.97
N SER A 23 12.27 -12.41 -9.71
CA SER A 23 10.96 -12.26 -9.07
C SER A 23 10.91 -11.07 -8.14
N LEU A 24 9.68 -10.62 -7.81
CA LEU A 24 9.48 -9.58 -6.79
C LEU A 24 10.03 -10.03 -5.42
N ARG A 25 9.92 -11.31 -5.09
CA ARG A 25 10.47 -11.89 -3.86
C ARG A 25 11.99 -11.72 -3.77
N GLN A 26 12.71 -12.05 -4.86
CA GLN A 26 14.18 -11.88 -4.90
C GLN A 26 14.56 -10.41 -4.79
N HIS A 27 13.87 -9.54 -5.50
CA HIS A 27 14.09 -8.10 -5.43
C HIS A 27 13.85 -7.55 -4.01
N SER A 28 12.76 -7.93 -3.37
CA SER A 28 12.48 -7.54 -2.00
C SER A 28 13.52 -8.06 -1.02
N ASN A 29 13.98 -9.30 -1.18
CA ASN A 29 15.03 -9.86 -0.34
C ASN A 29 16.36 -9.08 -0.48
N GLU A 30 16.69 -8.60 -1.66
CA GLU A 30 17.88 -7.78 -1.86
C GLU A 30 17.75 -6.40 -1.21
N ILE A 31 16.59 -5.73 -1.36
CA ILE A 31 16.33 -4.43 -0.73
C ILE A 31 16.41 -4.53 0.81
N TYR A 32 15.91 -5.62 1.39
CA TYR A 32 15.83 -5.79 2.84
C TYR A 32 16.87 -6.77 3.39
N LYS A 33 17.96 -7.00 2.66
CA LYS A 33 19.02 -7.95 3.00
C LYS A 33 19.58 -7.75 4.41
N GLU A 34 19.79 -6.50 4.80
CA GLU A 34 20.31 -6.13 6.12
C GLU A 34 19.42 -6.62 7.27
N HIS A 35 18.13 -6.86 7.01
CA HIS A 35 17.15 -7.28 8.01
C HIS A 35 16.91 -8.81 8.01
N ILE A 36 17.40 -9.54 7.01
CA ILE A 36 17.19 -10.99 6.91
C ILE A 36 17.83 -11.74 8.07
N ASP A 37 18.97 -11.29 8.51
CA ASP A 37 19.69 -11.96 9.62
C ASP A 37 19.01 -11.77 10.98
N SER A 38 18.37 -10.62 11.20
CA SER A 38 17.55 -10.40 12.40
C SER A 38 16.28 -11.28 12.37
N ILE A 39 15.69 -11.50 11.20
CA ILE A 39 14.54 -12.41 11.03
C ILE A 39 14.95 -13.88 11.29
N LYS A 40 16.12 -14.28 10.82
CA LYS A 40 16.65 -15.65 11.02
C LYS A 40 16.96 -15.95 12.48
N SER A 41 17.31 -14.95 13.27
CA SER A 41 17.60 -15.11 14.71
C SER A 41 16.36 -15.23 15.60
N ASN A 42 15.16 -15.40 15.03
CA ASN A 42 13.87 -15.43 15.73
C ASN A 42 13.51 -14.14 16.50
N SER A 43 14.23 -13.06 16.31
CA SER A 43 13.81 -11.74 16.78
C SER A 43 12.81 -11.15 15.78
N ILE A 44 11.54 -11.52 15.92
CA ILE A 44 10.47 -10.90 15.13
C ILE A 44 10.42 -9.43 15.53
N GLN A 45 10.75 -8.55 14.60
CA GLN A 45 10.48 -7.14 14.80
C GLN A 45 8.98 -6.90 14.68
N GLU A 46 8.41 -6.31 15.70
CA GLU A 46 6.99 -5.93 15.73
C GLU A 46 6.69 -4.71 14.84
N GLN A 47 7.74 -4.01 14.38
CA GLN A 47 7.62 -2.77 13.63
C GLN A 47 7.91 -2.99 12.14
N PRO A 48 7.10 -2.41 11.24
CA PRO A 48 7.29 -2.52 9.81
C PRO A 48 8.46 -1.65 9.33
N TYR A 49 9.25 -2.15 8.37
CA TYR A 49 10.25 -1.36 7.64
C TYR A 49 9.67 -0.64 6.42
N TYR A 50 8.60 -1.18 5.86
CA TYR A 50 7.93 -0.65 4.68
C TYR A 50 6.45 -0.47 4.97
N LEU A 51 5.93 0.70 4.65
CA LEU A 51 4.51 1.02 4.74
C LEU A 51 3.95 1.35 3.34
N ASP A 52 2.83 0.72 3.01
CA ASP A 52 1.96 1.12 1.90
C ASP A 52 0.74 1.81 2.52
N LEU A 53 0.67 3.12 2.39
CA LEU A 53 -0.33 3.96 3.05
C LEU A 53 -1.32 4.53 2.04
N ARG A 54 -2.60 4.43 2.38
CA ARG A 54 -3.71 5.03 1.66
C ARG A 54 -4.55 5.84 2.64
N LEU A 55 -4.10 7.08 2.88
CA LEU A 55 -4.61 7.93 3.95
C LEU A 55 -5.84 8.75 3.54
N GLY A 56 -6.34 8.54 2.32
CA GLY A 56 -7.55 9.18 1.83
C GLY A 56 -7.80 8.91 0.34
N ASN A 57 -8.99 9.29 -0.12
CA ASN A 57 -9.41 9.15 -1.51
C ASN A 57 -9.63 10.51 -2.20
N LEU A 58 -9.25 11.63 -1.57
CA LEU A 58 -9.32 12.94 -2.20
C LEU A 58 -8.44 12.96 -3.45
N CYS A 59 -9.03 13.33 -4.59
CA CYS A 59 -8.36 13.35 -5.88
C CYS A 59 -8.85 14.52 -6.72
N ASN A 60 -7.97 15.09 -7.52
CA ASN A 60 -8.29 16.11 -8.53
C ASN A 60 -8.20 15.56 -9.97
N LEU A 61 -8.00 14.24 -10.12
CA LEU A 61 -7.86 13.56 -11.40
C LEU A 61 -9.01 12.56 -11.62
N LYS A 62 -9.33 12.32 -12.91
CA LYS A 62 -10.31 11.33 -13.37
C LYS A 62 -9.63 10.26 -14.23
N CYS A 63 -8.69 9.52 -13.66
CA CYS A 63 -7.96 8.48 -14.38
C CYS A 63 -8.91 7.34 -14.77
N ARG A 64 -8.92 6.96 -16.06
CA ARG A 64 -9.85 5.95 -16.62
C ARG A 64 -9.70 4.55 -16.00
N MET A 65 -8.57 4.24 -15.38
CA MET A 65 -8.32 2.97 -14.70
C MET A 65 -8.61 3.02 -13.19
N CYS A 66 -9.10 4.16 -12.69
CA CYS A 66 -9.38 4.34 -11.27
C CYS A 66 -10.81 3.92 -10.92
N VAL A 67 -11.04 3.65 -9.65
CA VAL A 67 -12.35 3.30 -9.09
C VAL A 67 -12.75 4.32 -8.02
N SER A 68 -14.03 4.35 -7.68
CA SER A 68 -14.61 5.32 -6.75
C SER A 68 -14.00 5.26 -5.35
N ASP A 69 -13.59 4.09 -4.89
CA ASP A 69 -12.95 3.92 -3.57
C ASP A 69 -11.63 4.70 -3.44
N TRP A 70 -10.94 4.91 -4.56
CA TRP A 70 -9.62 5.54 -4.61
C TRP A 70 -9.63 6.94 -5.24
N SER A 71 -10.78 7.43 -5.71
CA SER A 71 -10.88 8.75 -6.32
C SER A 71 -12.22 9.39 -6.03
N SER A 72 -12.22 10.48 -5.27
CA SER A 72 -13.40 11.30 -5.03
C SER A 72 -13.97 11.88 -6.33
N GLN A 73 -13.15 12.14 -7.35
CA GLN A 73 -13.60 12.64 -8.64
C GLN A 73 -14.33 11.57 -9.45
N ILE A 74 -13.88 10.31 -9.42
CA ILE A 74 -14.59 9.20 -10.05
C ILE A 74 -15.90 8.94 -9.30
N ALA A 75 -15.90 8.94 -7.98
CA ALA A 75 -17.13 8.80 -7.19
C ALA A 75 -18.16 9.87 -7.54
N SER A 76 -17.76 11.15 -7.65
CA SER A 76 -18.66 12.22 -8.07
C SER A 76 -19.18 12.02 -9.48
N GLU A 77 -18.33 11.60 -10.42
CA GLU A 77 -18.74 11.38 -11.82
C GLU A 77 -19.80 10.29 -11.96
N ILE A 78 -19.69 9.19 -11.20
CA ILE A 78 -20.68 8.12 -11.17
C ILE A 78 -22.01 8.63 -10.60
N ILE A 79 -21.96 9.43 -9.54
CA ILE A 79 -23.17 9.99 -8.91
C ILE A 79 -23.88 10.97 -9.84
N ASP A 80 -23.12 11.81 -10.53
CA ASP A 80 -23.66 12.82 -11.45
C ASP A 80 -24.23 12.21 -12.73
N ASN A 81 -23.84 10.97 -13.08
CA ASN A 81 -24.28 10.27 -14.29
C ASN A 81 -24.88 8.88 -13.96
N PRO A 82 -25.99 8.81 -13.22
CA PRO A 82 -26.53 7.53 -12.71
C PRO A 82 -27.12 6.63 -13.79
N ASN A 83 -27.29 7.13 -15.01
CA ASN A 83 -27.85 6.39 -16.15
C ASN A 83 -26.80 5.73 -17.05
N GLU A 84 -25.51 5.91 -16.72
CA GLU A 84 -24.43 5.26 -17.42
C GLU A 84 -24.18 3.85 -16.86
N ASP A 85 -23.71 2.94 -17.70
CA ASP A 85 -23.37 1.56 -17.30
C ASP A 85 -22.04 1.52 -16.53
N TRP A 86 -22.06 1.98 -15.28
CA TRP A 86 -20.90 1.91 -14.41
C TRP A 86 -20.71 0.50 -13.86
N ILE A 87 -19.48 0.00 -13.95
CA ILE A 87 -19.09 -1.29 -13.32
C ILE A 87 -18.90 -1.12 -11.80
N ASP A 88 -18.62 0.13 -11.37
CA ASP A 88 -18.29 0.49 -10.02
C ASP A 88 -19.49 1.13 -9.31
N THR A 89 -19.60 0.93 -8.00
CA THR A 89 -20.60 1.59 -7.15
C THR A 89 -19.94 2.68 -6.32
N PRO A 90 -20.46 3.92 -6.33
CA PRO A 90 -19.79 5.03 -5.68
C PRO A 90 -19.74 4.83 -4.16
N ASN A 91 -18.53 4.81 -3.61
CA ASN A 91 -18.31 4.95 -2.19
C ASN A 91 -18.06 6.42 -1.86
N GLN A 92 -19.08 7.09 -1.30
CA GLN A 92 -19.03 8.53 -0.99
C GLN A 92 -18.19 8.86 0.24
N LYS A 93 -17.71 7.88 0.99
CA LYS A 93 -16.98 8.15 2.23
C LYS A 93 -15.55 8.60 1.91
N ILE A 94 -15.23 9.82 2.33
CA ILE A 94 -13.82 10.19 2.52
C ILE A 94 -13.26 9.25 3.59
N ILE A 95 -12.30 8.41 3.21
CA ILE A 95 -11.63 7.52 4.14
C ILE A 95 -10.76 8.37 5.05
N GLU A 96 -11.05 8.34 6.35
CA GLU A 96 -10.24 9.02 7.35
C GLU A 96 -9.75 8.03 8.40
N LEU A 97 -8.48 8.09 8.73
CA LEU A 97 -7.92 7.34 9.85
C LEU A 97 -8.36 7.98 11.17
N ASP A 98 -8.68 7.14 12.14
CA ASP A 98 -8.93 7.56 13.51
C ASP A 98 -7.62 7.90 14.26
N ASN A 99 -7.74 8.51 15.43
CA ASN A 99 -6.58 8.89 16.24
C ASN A 99 -5.75 7.68 16.71
N ASN A 100 -6.36 6.51 16.90
CA ASN A 100 -5.63 5.32 17.29
C ASN A 100 -4.73 4.81 16.17
N SER A 101 -5.22 4.83 14.95
CA SER A 101 -4.45 4.50 13.75
C SER A 101 -3.28 5.47 13.56
N TRP A 102 -3.50 6.77 13.78
CA TRP A 102 -2.44 7.77 13.74
C TRP A 102 -1.37 7.53 14.81
N ASN A 103 -1.78 7.27 16.05
CA ASN A 103 -0.85 6.97 17.15
C ASN A 103 -0.02 5.71 16.88
N LEU A 104 -0.58 4.73 16.16
CA LEU A 104 0.14 3.53 15.76
C LEU A 104 1.18 3.85 14.68
N LEU A 105 0.82 4.62 13.67
CA LEU A 105 1.73 5.08 12.63
C LEU A 105 2.89 5.89 13.23
N ASP A 106 2.63 6.77 14.17
CA ASP A 106 3.66 7.56 14.86
C ASP A 106 4.69 6.67 15.59
N LYS A 107 4.25 5.59 16.22
CA LYS A 107 5.14 4.63 16.89
C LYS A 107 6.07 3.92 15.90
N TRP A 108 5.66 3.79 14.62
CA TRP A 108 6.44 3.09 13.61
C TRP A 108 7.45 3.98 12.87
N ILE A 109 7.26 5.33 12.88
CA ILE A 109 8.14 6.28 12.19
C ILE A 109 9.63 6.01 12.42
N PRO A 110 10.14 5.76 13.65
CA PRO A 110 11.57 5.56 13.87
C PRO A 110 12.14 4.32 13.18
N PHE A 111 11.29 3.35 12.85
CA PHE A 111 11.68 2.05 12.27
C PHE A 111 11.48 1.99 10.75
N VAL A 112 10.56 2.81 10.23
CA VAL A 112 10.22 2.81 8.80
C VAL A 112 11.38 3.32 7.97
N ARG A 113 11.71 2.58 6.90
CA ARG A 113 12.76 2.92 5.92
C ARG A 113 12.18 3.31 4.57
N ARG A 114 10.96 2.90 4.30
CA ARG A 114 10.28 3.20 3.05
C ARG A 114 8.80 3.40 3.29
N VAL A 115 8.25 4.46 2.72
CA VAL A 115 6.81 4.71 2.65
C VAL A 115 6.41 4.80 1.19
N PHE A 116 5.36 4.09 0.82
CA PHE A 116 4.68 4.23 -0.45
C PHE A 116 3.29 4.78 -0.18
N MET A 117 2.96 5.91 -0.80
CA MET A 117 1.68 6.58 -0.61
C MET A 117 0.86 6.49 -1.88
N THR A 118 -0.36 5.97 -1.75
CA THR A 118 -1.35 5.82 -2.81
C THR A 118 -2.73 6.24 -2.32
N GLY A 119 -3.78 5.90 -3.06
CA GLY A 119 -5.12 6.41 -2.81
C GLY A 119 -5.25 7.75 -3.49
N GLY A 120 -6.38 8.37 -3.69
CA GLY A 120 -6.58 9.64 -4.36
C GLY A 120 -5.37 10.24 -5.10
N GLU A 121 -5.18 11.54 -4.98
CA GLU A 121 -3.90 12.17 -5.37
C GLU A 121 -3.07 12.44 -4.10
N PRO A 122 -1.98 11.69 -3.86
CA PRO A 122 -1.24 11.76 -2.61
C PRO A 122 -0.73 13.16 -2.25
N THR A 123 -0.46 14.00 -3.24
CA THR A 123 0.12 15.35 -3.04
C THR A 123 -0.89 16.38 -2.52
N ILE A 124 -2.20 16.13 -2.69
CA ILE A 124 -3.25 17.03 -2.18
C ILE A 124 -3.93 16.50 -0.90
N ILE A 125 -3.63 15.28 -0.50
CA ILE A 125 -4.14 14.71 0.75
C ILE A 125 -3.32 15.28 1.90
N LYS A 126 -3.90 16.21 2.65
CA LYS A 126 -3.23 16.89 3.76
C LYS A 126 -2.58 15.90 4.74
N ARG A 127 -3.23 14.79 5.03
CA ARG A 127 -2.72 13.76 5.95
C ARG A 127 -1.43 13.10 5.49
N ASN A 128 -1.20 12.96 4.18
CA ASN A 128 0.08 12.50 3.64
C ASN A 128 1.19 13.48 3.99
N LEU A 129 0.92 14.79 3.83
CA LEU A 129 1.88 15.83 4.17
C LEU A 129 2.12 15.89 5.68
N ASP A 130 1.08 15.77 6.49
CA ASP A 130 1.18 15.71 7.95
C ASP A 130 2.06 14.54 8.40
N TYR A 131 1.94 13.37 7.75
CA TYR A 131 2.76 12.20 8.05
C TYR A 131 4.23 12.36 7.65
N ILE A 132 4.49 12.98 6.49
CA ILE A 132 5.87 13.22 6.00
C ILE A 132 6.62 14.21 6.92
N ASN A 133 5.91 15.13 7.54
CA ASN A 133 6.48 16.17 8.42
C ASN A 133 6.64 15.73 9.88
N ARG A 134 6.36 14.49 10.21
CA ARG A 134 6.53 13.89 11.55
C ARG A 134 7.87 13.19 11.69
#